data_c11b5749972316965b1dc33fcad7770f
#
_entry.id   c11b5749972316965b1dc33fcad7770f
#
_cell.length_a   1.000
_cell.length_b   1.000
_cell.length_c   1.000
_cell.angle_alpha   90.00
_cell.angle_beta   90.00
_cell.angle_gamma   90.00
#
_symmetry.space_group_name_H-M   'P 1'
#
loop_
_entity.id
_entity.type
_entity.pdbx_description
1 polymer ?
#
loop_
_entity_poly.entity_id
_entity_poly.type
_entity_poly.pdbx_seq_one_letter_code
_entity_poly.pdbx_strand_id
1 'polypeptide(L)'
;MKRQRARAMSSRPRRIARRAANVLGLRRKRISWLFLLGVNNSGTTLLESMLGRHPGISKLPEEGQYLSRAFPTPNQLKVRRIWTERLDTFRKVLEDGGGMSAARLKWDWLCHYPVDGASRWLMEKSPPNTVRGPWLQRHFKPASFLALTRSPYAVAEGIRRREGHSIDRGARHWTIANRIMLDDLERLDRSLRLSYEDLCADPSKEMSRITRFLGIDPYPDEFLRESLPVHNATGEPSLVKDFNESSLERLSADDIRTIEDVSGDVMRRLGYAFASG
;
A
#
# COMPACT_ATOMS: atom_id res chain seq x y z
N MET A 1 -10.71 30.39 -26.89
CA MET A 1 -9.75 29.27 -26.93
C MET A 1 -8.26 29.66 -26.86
N LYS A 2 -7.75 30.69 -27.54
CA LYS A 2 -6.33 31.09 -27.50
C LYS A 2 -5.79 31.53 -26.11
N ARG A 3 -6.60 32.24 -25.28
CA ARG A 3 -6.18 32.72 -23.94
C ARG A 3 -6.03 31.60 -22.89
N GLN A 4 -6.76 30.51 -22.99
CA GLN A 4 -6.60 29.34 -22.08
C GLN A 4 -5.33 28.54 -22.37
N ARG A 5 -4.91 28.40 -23.66
CA ARG A 5 -3.66 27.73 -24.02
C ARG A 5 -2.41 28.52 -23.57
N ALA A 6 -2.44 29.87 -23.62
CA ALA A 6 -1.34 30.70 -23.15
C ALA A 6 -1.13 30.61 -21.62
N ARG A 7 -2.21 30.54 -20.81
CA ARG A 7 -2.11 30.34 -19.35
C ARG A 7 -1.56 28.97 -18.98
N ALA A 8 -1.91 27.92 -19.73
CA ALA A 8 -1.38 26.57 -19.51
C ALA A 8 0.12 26.46 -19.85
N MET A 9 0.61 27.19 -20.86
CA MET A 9 2.04 27.22 -21.21
C MET A 9 2.89 28.00 -20.21
N SER A 10 2.41 29.10 -19.62
CA SER A 10 3.15 29.89 -18.63
C SER A 10 3.26 29.19 -17.26
N SER A 11 2.44 28.18 -16.98
CA SER A 11 2.49 27.41 -15.73
C SER A 11 3.51 26.25 -15.73
N ARG A 12 3.92 25.76 -16.91
CA ARG A 12 4.88 24.65 -17.03
C ARG A 12 6.27 24.94 -16.44
N PRO A 13 6.96 26.04 -16.77
CA PRO A 13 8.28 26.34 -16.21
C PRO A 13 8.23 26.51 -14.68
N ARG A 14 7.22 27.20 -14.15
CA ARG A 14 7.04 27.38 -12.71
C ARG A 14 6.79 26.05 -12.00
N ARG A 15 6.07 25.13 -12.61
CA ARG A 15 5.82 23.79 -12.08
C ARG A 15 7.06 22.93 -12.05
N ILE A 16 7.93 23.03 -13.09
CA ILE A 16 9.21 22.33 -13.15
C ILE A 16 10.16 22.89 -12.09
N ALA A 17 10.31 24.21 -12.00
CA ALA A 17 11.15 24.85 -11.00
C ALA A 17 10.73 24.49 -9.56
N ARG A 18 9.42 24.50 -9.26
CA ARG A 18 8.89 24.07 -7.96
C ARG A 18 9.19 22.60 -7.66
N ARG A 19 9.08 21.70 -8.64
CA ARG A 19 9.42 20.28 -8.50
C ARG A 19 10.92 20.08 -8.24
N ALA A 20 11.78 20.77 -8.98
CA ALA A 20 13.22 20.72 -8.75
C ALA A 20 13.61 21.26 -7.37
N ALA A 21 13.00 22.35 -6.91
CA ALA A 21 13.20 22.89 -5.57
C ALA A 21 12.76 21.91 -4.49
N ASN A 22 11.64 21.19 -4.70
CA ASN A 22 11.19 20.11 -3.81
C ASN A 22 12.26 19.02 -3.67
N VAL A 23 12.75 18.49 -4.79
CA VAL A 23 13.76 17.42 -4.78
C VAL A 23 15.04 17.88 -4.10
N LEU A 24 15.49 19.11 -4.36
CA LEU A 24 16.67 19.67 -3.71
C LEU A 24 16.46 19.88 -2.19
N GLY A 25 15.29 20.33 -1.78
CA GLY A 25 14.92 20.47 -0.37
C GLY A 25 14.92 19.11 0.35
N LEU A 26 14.30 18.10 -0.23
CA LEU A 26 14.25 16.75 0.34
C LEU A 26 15.62 16.06 0.36
N ARG A 27 16.47 16.27 -0.65
CA ARG A 27 17.84 15.71 -0.69
C ARG A 27 18.76 16.25 0.41
N ARG A 28 18.51 17.45 0.91
CA ARG A 28 19.29 18.05 2.02
C ARG A 28 18.89 17.49 3.37
N LYS A 29 17.76 16.82 3.49
CA LYS A 29 17.27 16.20 4.73
C LYS A 29 17.69 14.73 4.79
N ARG A 30 17.90 14.25 6.03
CA ARG A 30 18.03 12.80 6.27
C ARG A 30 16.63 12.19 6.24
N ILE A 31 16.13 11.92 5.04
CA ILE A 31 14.85 11.26 4.82
C ILE A 31 15.01 9.75 4.75
N SER A 32 14.00 9.05 5.26
CA SER A 32 13.87 7.60 5.14
C SER A 32 12.61 7.27 4.35
N TRP A 33 12.61 6.13 3.69
CA TRP A 33 11.47 5.64 2.94
C TRP A 33 10.64 4.68 3.79
N LEU A 34 9.33 4.84 3.74
CA LEU A 34 8.37 3.94 4.38
C LEU A 34 7.47 3.33 3.32
N PHE A 35 7.54 2.02 3.14
CA PHE A 35 6.70 1.30 2.20
C PHE A 35 5.60 0.55 2.93
N LEU A 36 4.35 0.79 2.51
CA LEU A 36 3.20 0.00 2.95
C LEU A 36 2.99 -1.13 1.94
N LEU A 37 3.20 -2.35 2.39
CA LEU A 37 2.97 -3.56 1.63
C LEU A 37 1.62 -4.17 2.02
N GLY A 38 0.91 -4.72 1.07
CA GLY A 38 -0.37 -5.39 1.26
C GLY A 38 -1.20 -5.40 -0.02
N VAL A 39 -2.01 -6.43 -0.17
CA VAL A 39 -2.88 -6.57 -1.34
C VAL A 39 -4.02 -5.55 -1.33
N ASN A 40 -4.67 -5.37 -2.47
CA ASN A 40 -5.91 -4.61 -2.52
C ASN A 40 -6.95 -5.18 -1.53
N ASN A 41 -7.73 -4.34 -0.92
CA ASN A 41 -8.73 -4.67 0.12
C ASN A 41 -8.18 -5.16 1.47
N SER A 42 -6.86 -5.13 1.69
CA SER A 42 -6.27 -5.51 2.99
C SER A 42 -6.28 -4.40 4.05
N GLY A 43 -6.84 -3.22 3.77
CA GLY A 43 -6.87 -2.11 4.73
C GLY A 43 -5.69 -1.14 4.61
N THR A 44 -4.83 -1.28 3.60
CA THR A 44 -3.66 -0.38 3.41
C THR A 44 -4.04 1.09 3.27
N THR A 45 -5.22 1.41 2.72
CA THR A 45 -5.71 2.80 2.64
C THR A 45 -6.10 3.35 4.01
N LEU A 46 -6.66 2.52 4.89
CA LEU A 46 -6.92 2.87 6.29
C LEU A 46 -5.62 3.20 7.00
N LEU A 47 -4.65 2.28 6.95
CA LEU A 47 -3.35 2.46 7.58
C LEU A 47 -2.61 3.69 7.03
N GLU A 48 -2.62 3.89 5.71
CA GLU A 48 -2.07 5.08 5.06
C GLU A 48 -2.70 6.38 5.58
N SER A 49 -4.02 6.38 5.75
CA SER A 49 -4.76 7.54 6.26
C SER A 49 -4.41 7.85 7.71
N MET A 50 -4.25 6.83 8.54
CA MET A 50 -3.81 6.98 9.93
C MET A 50 -2.38 7.52 10.00
N LEU A 51 -1.45 6.89 9.29
CA LEU A 51 -0.03 7.29 9.28
C LEU A 51 0.18 8.68 8.71
N GLY A 52 -0.56 9.05 7.67
CA GLY A 52 -0.43 10.36 7.01
C GLY A 52 -0.87 11.55 7.85
N ARG A 53 -1.47 11.33 9.03
CA ARG A 53 -1.76 12.39 10.02
C ARG A 53 -0.57 12.74 10.89
N HIS A 54 0.46 11.91 10.93
CA HIS A 54 1.63 12.17 11.76
C HIS A 54 2.56 13.18 11.10
N PRO A 55 2.98 14.26 11.80
CA PRO A 55 3.83 15.32 11.21
C PRO A 55 5.19 14.82 10.74
N GLY A 56 5.68 13.71 11.31
CA GLY A 56 6.92 13.06 10.88
C GLY A 56 6.82 12.23 9.61
N ILE A 57 5.61 12.07 9.03
CA ILE A 57 5.36 11.22 7.86
C ILE A 57 4.70 12.03 6.75
N SER A 58 5.39 12.16 5.62
CA SER A 58 4.80 12.67 4.38
C SER A 58 4.33 11.53 3.49
N LYS A 59 3.15 11.64 2.93
CA LYS A 59 2.63 10.68 1.94
C LYS A 59 2.52 11.31 0.55
N LEU A 60 2.52 10.47 -0.46
CA LEU A 60 2.18 10.87 -1.83
C LEU A 60 0.69 11.24 -1.93
N PRO A 61 0.30 12.10 -2.88
CA PRO A 61 -1.12 12.50 -3.06
C PRO A 61 -2.00 11.33 -3.54
N GLU A 62 -1.39 10.33 -4.17
CA GLU A 62 -2.01 9.08 -4.64
C GLU A 62 -0.97 7.95 -4.64
N GLU A 63 -1.37 6.75 -5.02
CA GLU A 63 -0.45 5.62 -5.14
C GLU A 63 0.69 5.94 -6.12
N GLY A 64 1.92 5.70 -5.72
CA GLY A 64 3.11 6.06 -6.49
C GLY A 64 3.16 5.43 -7.88
N GLN A 65 2.46 4.31 -8.08
CA GLN A 65 2.30 3.68 -9.39
C GLN A 65 1.59 4.57 -10.44
N TYR A 66 0.79 5.54 -10.01
CA TYR A 66 0.12 6.48 -10.92
C TYR A 66 0.95 7.76 -11.15
N LEU A 67 1.92 8.03 -10.30
CA LEU A 67 2.77 9.22 -10.35
C LEU A 67 4.02 9.03 -11.21
N SER A 68 4.29 7.81 -11.64
CA SER A 68 5.43 7.48 -12.50
C SER A 68 4.99 6.57 -13.64
N ARG A 69 5.72 6.66 -14.76
CA ARG A 69 5.59 5.73 -15.88
C ARG A 69 6.64 4.61 -15.83
N ALA A 70 7.24 4.43 -14.67
CA ALA A 70 8.31 3.47 -14.44
C ALA A 70 7.86 2.03 -14.64
N PHE A 71 6.66 1.75 -14.16
CA PHE A 71 6.07 0.43 -14.24
C PHE A 71 4.69 0.52 -14.88
N PRO A 72 4.26 -0.49 -15.62
CA PRO A 72 2.87 -0.59 -16.02
C PRO A 72 2.00 -0.70 -14.77
N THR A 73 0.85 -0.04 -14.80
CA THR A 73 -0.14 -0.17 -13.73
C THR A 73 -1.03 -1.39 -13.93
N PRO A 74 -1.63 -1.96 -12.88
CA PRO A 74 -2.62 -3.03 -13.03
C PRO A 74 -3.78 -2.68 -13.96
N ASN A 75 -4.18 -1.40 -14.00
CA ASN A 75 -5.22 -0.91 -14.90
C ASN A 75 -4.80 -1.01 -16.37
N GLN A 76 -3.58 -0.61 -16.70
CA GLN A 76 -3.05 -0.71 -18.07
C GLN A 76 -2.95 -2.16 -18.55
N LEU A 77 -2.68 -3.08 -17.63
CA LEU A 77 -2.59 -4.52 -17.92
C LEU A 77 -3.93 -5.27 -17.81
N LYS A 78 -5.04 -4.56 -17.50
CA LYS A 78 -6.38 -5.12 -17.29
C LYS A 78 -6.44 -6.21 -16.19
N VAL A 79 -5.59 -6.09 -15.18
CA VAL A 79 -5.53 -7.01 -14.02
C VAL A 79 -5.73 -6.25 -12.70
N ARG A 80 -6.65 -5.29 -12.72
CA ARG A 80 -6.99 -4.51 -11.54
C ARG A 80 -7.41 -5.43 -10.40
N ARG A 81 -6.79 -5.23 -9.22
CA ARG A 81 -6.98 -6.02 -7.98
C ARG A 81 -6.61 -7.50 -8.04
N ILE A 82 -6.14 -7.99 -9.18
CA ILE A 82 -5.62 -9.35 -9.39
C ILE A 82 -4.29 -9.31 -10.16
N TRP A 83 -3.47 -8.30 -9.87
CA TRP A 83 -2.23 -8.01 -10.58
C TRP A 83 -1.21 -9.15 -10.50
N THR A 84 -1.36 -10.11 -9.58
CA THR A 84 -0.51 -11.32 -9.55
C THR A 84 -0.67 -12.20 -10.78
N GLU A 85 -1.73 -12.06 -11.58
CA GLU A 85 -1.87 -12.76 -12.87
C GLU A 85 -0.83 -12.28 -13.91
N ARG A 86 -0.20 -11.15 -13.66
CA ARG A 86 0.90 -10.62 -14.48
C ARG A 86 2.15 -10.43 -13.63
N LEU A 87 2.37 -11.36 -12.69
CA LEU A 87 3.47 -11.33 -11.74
C LEU A 87 4.84 -11.24 -12.42
N ASP A 88 5.03 -11.97 -13.54
CA ASP A 88 6.19 -11.89 -14.39
C ASP A 88 6.51 -10.44 -14.77
N THR A 89 5.52 -9.70 -15.25
CA THR A 89 5.67 -8.29 -15.65
C THR A 89 6.04 -7.40 -14.44
N PHE A 90 5.43 -7.64 -13.27
CA PHE A 90 5.72 -6.84 -12.08
C PHE A 90 7.06 -7.17 -11.42
N ARG A 91 7.58 -8.40 -11.59
CA ARG A 91 8.88 -8.83 -11.04
C ARG A 91 10.01 -8.80 -12.06
N LYS A 92 9.79 -9.20 -13.30
CA LYS A 92 10.83 -9.27 -14.35
C LYS A 92 11.52 -7.93 -14.61
N VAL A 93 10.78 -6.84 -14.57
CA VAL A 93 11.32 -5.48 -14.68
C VAL A 93 12.35 -5.17 -13.59
N LEU A 94 12.36 -5.95 -12.49
CA LEU A 94 13.29 -5.81 -11.36
C LEU A 94 14.58 -6.59 -11.56
N GLU A 95 14.51 -7.70 -12.28
CA GLU A 95 15.63 -8.63 -12.49
C GLU A 95 16.53 -8.18 -13.64
N ASP A 96 15.94 -7.71 -14.72
CA ASP A 96 16.66 -7.38 -15.98
C ASP A 96 17.28 -5.97 -16.00
N GLY A 97 17.23 -5.20 -14.89
CA GLY A 97 17.63 -3.79 -14.92
C GLY A 97 16.81 -2.97 -15.94
N GLY A 98 15.66 -3.54 -16.36
CA GLY A 98 14.87 -3.17 -17.53
C GLY A 98 14.50 -1.70 -17.60
N GLY A 99 15.26 -0.92 -18.33
CA GLY A 99 14.94 0.40 -18.90
C GLY A 99 14.53 1.52 -17.94
N MET A 100 14.16 1.21 -16.72
CA MET A 100 13.75 2.15 -15.70
C MET A 100 14.70 2.11 -14.53
N SER A 101 15.49 3.11 -14.46
CA SER A 101 16.32 3.29 -13.28
C SER A 101 15.43 3.61 -12.07
N ALA A 102 15.71 2.96 -10.94
CA ALA A 102 15.17 3.35 -9.65
C ALA A 102 15.34 4.85 -9.38
N ALA A 103 16.36 5.46 -9.94
CA ALA A 103 16.60 6.90 -9.90
C ALA A 103 15.44 7.69 -10.54
N ARG A 104 14.88 7.22 -11.66
CA ARG A 104 13.74 7.88 -12.31
C ARG A 104 12.49 7.77 -11.44
N LEU A 105 12.21 6.59 -10.92
CA LEU A 105 11.06 6.37 -10.03
C LEU A 105 11.16 7.25 -8.77
N LYS A 106 12.34 7.26 -8.15
CA LYS A 106 12.64 8.11 -7.00
C LYS A 106 12.45 9.59 -7.32
N TRP A 107 12.94 10.05 -8.47
CA TRP A 107 12.74 11.42 -8.91
C TRP A 107 11.26 11.76 -9.08
N ASP A 108 10.53 10.91 -9.81
CA ASP A 108 9.11 11.13 -10.07
C ASP A 108 8.33 11.23 -8.74
N TRP A 109 8.61 10.38 -7.75
CA TRP A 109 7.96 10.44 -6.44
C TRP A 109 8.38 11.67 -5.64
N LEU A 110 9.66 11.98 -5.55
CA LEU A 110 10.16 13.16 -4.83
C LEU A 110 9.57 14.46 -5.35
N CYS A 111 9.22 14.53 -6.64
CA CYS A 111 8.54 15.68 -7.22
C CYS A 111 7.12 15.92 -6.66
N HIS A 112 6.52 14.94 -6.01
CA HIS A 112 5.13 14.97 -5.55
C HIS A 112 4.99 15.02 -4.03
N TYR A 113 6.03 14.69 -3.27
CA TYR A 113 5.96 14.84 -1.81
C TYR A 113 5.86 16.32 -1.43
N PRO A 114 5.02 16.67 -0.42
CA PRO A 114 5.03 18.00 0.15
C PRO A 114 6.38 18.28 0.82
N VAL A 115 6.91 19.46 0.63
CA VAL A 115 8.11 19.94 1.36
C VAL A 115 7.63 20.64 2.62
N ASP A 116 7.33 19.86 3.64
CA ASP A 116 7.20 20.39 4.99
C ASP A 116 8.51 20.22 5.77
N GLY A 117 8.70 21.06 6.77
CA GLY A 117 9.97 21.09 7.53
C GLY A 117 10.18 19.88 8.45
N ALA A 118 9.13 19.15 8.79
CA ALA A 118 9.08 18.21 9.91
C ALA A 118 9.25 16.73 9.49
N SER A 119 8.83 16.35 8.28
CA SER A 119 8.78 14.94 7.87
C SER A 119 10.16 14.32 7.72
N ARG A 120 10.37 13.20 8.41
CA ARG A 120 11.54 12.32 8.28
C ARG A 120 11.27 11.11 7.41
N TRP A 121 10.00 10.71 7.26
CA TRP A 121 9.56 9.55 6.52
C TRP A 121 8.78 9.95 5.27
N LEU A 122 9.16 9.42 4.12
CA LEU A 122 8.41 9.51 2.88
C LEU A 122 7.68 8.19 2.65
N MET A 123 6.38 8.21 2.85
CA MET A 123 5.54 7.02 2.74
C MET A 123 5.02 6.82 1.32
N GLU A 124 5.17 5.60 0.82
CA GLU A 124 4.62 5.15 -0.45
C GLU A 124 3.76 3.89 -0.26
N LYS A 125 2.60 3.86 -0.88
CA LYS A 125 1.68 2.73 -0.89
C LYS A 125 1.15 2.50 -2.30
N SER A 126 1.63 1.42 -2.92
CA SER A 126 1.10 0.84 -4.15
C SER A 126 0.99 -0.66 -3.98
N PRO A 127 -0.19 -1.27 -4.14
CA PRO A 127 -0.36 -2.71 -3.88
C PRO A 127 0.65 -3.62 -4.59
N PRO A 128 1.07 -3.38 -5.86
CA PRO A 128 2.10 -4.21 -6.48
C PRO A 128 3.48 -4.16 -5.82
N ASN A 129 3.75 -3.19 -4.96
CA ASN A 129 5.02 -3.14 -4.20
C ASN A 129 5.13 -4.28 -3.18
N THR A 130 4.02 -4.92 -2.85
CA THR A 130 3.96 -6.12 -1.99
C THR A 130 4.90 -7.24 -2.47
N VAL A 131 5.20 -7.32 -3.76
CA VAL A 131 6.10 -8.33 -4.35
C VAL A 131 7.45 -7.76 -4.80
N ARG A 132 7.83 -6.60 -4.27
CA ARG A 132 9.06 -5.86 -4.65
C ARG A 132 9.94 -5.47 -3.47
N GLY A 133 9.71 -6.01 -2.29
CA GLY A 133 10.38 -5.63 -1.05
C GLY A 133 11.90 -5.53 -1.17
N PRO A 134 12.63 -6.59 -1.56
CA PRO A 134 14.09 -6.58 -1.68
C PRO A 134 14.62 -5.56 -2.70
N TRP A 135 13.92 -5.36 -3.81
CA TRP A 135 14.30 -4.36 -4.80
C TRP A 135 14.13 -2.94 -4.25
N LEU A 136 13.01 -2.66 -3.58
CA LEU A 136 12.77 -1.37 -2.92
C LEU A 136 13.84 -1.09 -1.87
N GLN A 137 14.17 -2.08 -1.03
CA GLN A 137 15.24 -1.95 -0.04
C GLN A 137 16.59 -1.62 -0.68
N ARG A 138 16.94 -2.28 -1.79
CA ARG A 138 18.20 -2.04 -2.50
C ARG A 138 18.32 -0.60 -2.99
N HIS A 139 17.24 -0.05 -3.53
CA HIS A 139 17.27 1.22 -4.27
C HIS A 139 16.81 2.44 -3.46
N PHE A 140 16.05 2.26 -2.38
CA PHE A 140 15.48 3.33 -1.56
C PHE A 140 16.03 3.25 -0.14
N LYS A 141 17.28 3.71 0.04
CA LYS A 141 17.94 3.66 1.36
C LYS A 141 17.92 5.01 2.06
N PRO A 142 17.72 5.04 3.39
CA PRO A 142 17.23 3.95 4.23
C PRO A 142 15.74 3.68 4.01
N ALA A 143 15.32 2.41 4.09
CA ALA A 143 13.95 1.98 3.91
C ALA A 143 13.44 1.16 5.10
N SER A 144 12.14 1.30 5.39
CA SER A 144 11.40 0.44 6.32
C SER A 144 10.09 0.01 5.69
N PHE A 145 9.58 -1.14 6.11
CA PHE A 145 8.43 -1.78 5.50
C PHE A 145 7.38 -2.11 6.56
N LEU A 146 6.13 -1.70 6.31
CA LEU A 146 4.98 -2.14 7.07
C LEU A 146 4.19 -3.10 6.17
N ALA A 147 4.09 -4.35 6.57
CA ALA A 147 3.40 -5.40 5.82
C ALA A 147 2.05 -5.69 6.47
N LEU A 148 0.96 -5.26 5.83
CA LEU A 148 -0.40 -5.41 6.32
C LEU A 148 -1.08 -6.59 5.64
N THR A 149 -1.49 -7.57 6.43
CA THR A 149 -2.29 -8.72 6.01
C THR A 149 -3.75 -8.54 6.43
N ARG A 150 -4.65 -9.28 5.81
CA ARG A 150 -6.07 -9.36 6.15
C ARG A 150 -6.61 -10.71 5.73
N SER A 151 -7.69 -11.16 6.38
CA SER A 151 -8.43 -12.38 6.08
C SER A 151 -8.60 -12.61 4.57
N PRO A 152 -8.26 -13.81 4.05
CA PRO A 152 -8.44 -14.15 2.63
C PRO A 152 -9.90 -14.08 2.20
N TYR A 153 -10.84 -14.40 3.09
CA TYR A 153 -12.27 -14.33 2.86
C TYR A 153 -12.68 -12.89 2.51
N ALA A 154 -12.29 -11.93 3.33
CA ALA A 154 -12.63 -10.52 3.13
C ALA A 154 -11.95 -9.93 1.88
N VAL A 155 -10.73 -10.37 1.57
CA VAL A 155 -10.01 -9.89 0.39
C VAL A 155 -10.62 -10.45 -0.89
N ALA A 156 -10.90 -11.76 -0.96
CA ALA A 156 -11.48 -12.41 -2.14
C ALA A 156 -12.91 -11.91 -2.40
N GLU A 157 -13.75 -11.81 -1.36
CA GLU A 157 -15.09 -11.22 -1.45
C GLU A 157 -15.03 -9.79 -1.95
N GLY A 158 -14.16 -8.97 -1.36
CA GLY A 158 -14.01 -7.57 -1.76
C GLY A 158 -13.52 -7.39 -3.20
N ILE A 159 -12.72 -8.31 -3.73
CA ILE A 159 -12.32 -8.33 -5.15
C ILE A 159 -13.51 -8.67 -6.03
N ARG A 160 -14.28 -9.73 -5.70
CA ARG A 160 -15.50 -10.10 -6.41
C ARG A 160 -16.49 -8.95 -6.46
N ARG A 161 -16.79 -8.37 -5.31
CA ARG A 161 -17.79 -7.30 -5.19
C ARG A 161 -17.43 -6.03 -5.95
N ARG A 162 -16.13 -5.70 -6.06
CA ARG A 162 -15.68 -4.44 -6.68
C ARG A 162 -15.35 -4.56 -8.16
N GLU A 163 -14.92 -5.73 -8.61
CA GLU A 163 -14.39 -5.92 -9.98
C GLU A 163 -15.10 -7.08 -10.73
N GLY A 164 -15.98 -7.82 -10.07
CA GLY A 164 -16.69 -8.96 -10.69
C GLY A 164 -15.80 -10.19 -10.92
N HIS A 165 -14.58 -10.25 -10.39
CA HIS A 165 -13.72 -11.44 -10.52
C HIS A 165 -14.26 -12.60 -9.69
N SER A 166 -13.97 -13.84 -10.10
CA SER A 166 -14.34 -15.02 -9.32
C SER A 166 -13.61 -15.08 -7.98
N ILE A 167 -14.18 -15.79 -7.02
CA ILE A 167 -13.57 -16.02 -5.70
C ILE A 167 -12.22 -16.74 -5.86
N ASP A 168 -12.12 -17.75 -6.73
CA ASP A 168 -10.87 -18.46 -7.02
C ASP A 168 -9.76 -17.49 -7.44
N ARG A 169 -10.02 -16.56 -8.36
CA ARG A 169 -9.04 -15.55 -8.79
C ARG A 169 -8.62 -14.63 -7.65
N GLY A 170 -9.58 -14.21 -6.82
CA GLY A 170 -9.32 -13.41 -5.63
C GLY A 170 -8.47 -14.14 -4.60
N ALA A 171 -8.78 -15.40 -4.32
CA ALA A 171 -8.04 -16.25 -3.41
C ALA A 171 -6.61 -16.53 -3.91
N ARG A 172 -6.43 -16.86 -5.19
CA ARG A 172 -5.09 -17.02 -5.81
C ARG A 172 -4.28 -15.76 -5.73
N HIS A 173 -4.89 -14.61 -6.00
CA HIS A 173 -4.22 -13.32 -5.88
C HIS A 173 -3.73 -13.08 -4.46
N TRP A 174 -4.57 -13.30 -3.45
CA TRP A 174 -4.21 -13.16 -2.04
C TRP A 174 -3.06 -14.09 -1.66
N THR A 175 -3.17 -15.35 -2.04
CA THR A 175 -2.19 -16.42 -1.73
C THR A 175 -0.82 -16.12 -2.32
N ILE A 176 -0.77 -15.83 -3.62
CA ILE A 176 0.49 -15.57 -4.33
C ILE A 176 1.19 -14.33 -3.76
N ALA A 177 0.43 -13.23 -3.59
CA ALA A 177 1.00 -11.98 -3.12
C ALA A 177 1.51 -12.08 -1.67
N ASN A 178 0.74 -12.70 -0.76
CA ASN A 178 1.15 -12.84 0.63
C ASN A 178 2.28 -13.85 0.81
N ARG A 179 2.31 -14.94 0.03
CA ARG A 179 3.45 -15.88 0.03
C ARG A 179 4.73 -15.16 -0.31
N ILE A 180 4.75 -14.43 -1.42
CA ILE A 180 5.93 -13.66 -1.85
C ILE A 180 6.31 -12.60 -0.81
N MET A 181 5.32 -11.88 -0.27
CA MET A 181 5.56 -10.89 0.76
C MET A 181 6.23 -11.50 1.99
N LEU A 182 5.73 -12.64 2.48
CA LEU A 182 6.31 -13.33 3.63
C LEU A 182 7.75 -13.77 3.38
N ASP A 183 8.02 -14.34 2.21
CA ASP A 183 9.37 -14.78 1.82
C ASP A 183 10.32 -13.57 1.63
N ASP A 184 9.80 -12.46 1.11
CA ASP A 184 10.56 -11.21 0.97
C ASP A 184 10.86 -10.57 2.34
N LEU A 185 9.93 -10.61 3.32
CA LEU A 185 10.12 -10.03 4.65
C LEU A 185 11.33 -10.62 5.39
N GLU A 186 11.66 -11.90 5.15
CA GLU A 186 12.84 -12.56 5.73
C GLU A 186 14.17 -11.96 5.23
N ARG A 187 14.13 -11.23 4.11
CA ARG A 187 15.29 -10.59 3.45
C ARG A 187 15.36 -9.08 3.68
N LEU A 188 14.35 -8.52 4.36
CA LEU A 188 14.30 -7.09 4.63
C LEU A 188 14.95 -6.77 5.97
N ASP A 189 15.87 -5.80 5.96
CA ASP A 189 16.62 -5.37 7.14
C ASP A 189 15.71 -4.77 8.22
N ARG A 190 14.60 -4.16 7.79
CA ARG A 190 13.71 -3.42 8.69
C ARG A 190 12.25 -3.53 8.24
N SER A 191 11.53 -4.47 8.81
CA SER A 191 10.12 -4.73 8.51
C SER A 191 9.29 -4.95 9.77
N LEU A 192 8.01 -4.58 9.72
CA LEU A 192 7.03 -4.85 10.77
C LEU A 192 5.77 -5.43 10.12
N ARG A 193 5.37 -6.62 10.55
CA ARG A 193 4.12 -7.25 10.14
C ARG A 193 2.98 -6.80 11.04
N LEU A 194 1.85 -6.50 10.41
CA LEU A 194 0.60 -6.06 11.01
C LEU A 194 -0.55 -6.88 10.43
N SER A 195 -1.62 -7.07 11.19
CA SER A 195 -2.89 -7.55 10.67
C SER A 195 -3.93 -6.43 10.67
N TYR A 196 -4.86 -6.49 9.72
CA TYR A 196 -6.01 -5.58 9.68
C TYR A 196 -6.90 -5.79 10.90
N GLU A 197 -7.02 -7.03 11.34
CA GLU A 197 -7.81 -7.45 12.47
C GLU A 197 -7.30 -6.81 13.77
N ASP A 198 -5.99 -6.90 14.05
CA ASP A 198 -5.37 -6.26 15.22
C ASP A 198 -5.49 -4.73 15.14
N LEU A 199 -5.28 -4.17 13.94
CA LEU A 199 -5.42 -2.73 13.73
C LEU A 199 -6.86 -2.24 14.01
N CYS A 200 -7.87 -3.05 13.72
CA CYS A 200 -9.27 -2.73 13.99
C CYS A 200 -9.64 -2.98 15.46
N ALA A 201 -9.08 -4.02 16.07
CA ALA A 201 -9.36 -4.38 17.48
C ALA A 201 -8.77 -3.36 18.46
N ASP A 202 -7.53 -2.94 18.23
CA ASP A 202 -6.85 -1.94 19.08
C ASP A 202 -5.95 -1.04 18.24
N PRO A 203 -6.53 0.00 17.59
CA PRO A 203 -5.78 0.95 16.78
C PRO A 203 -4.66 1.65 17.56
N SER A 204 -4.90 1.94 18.85
CA SER A 204 -3.95 2.66 19.71
C SER A 204 -2.67 1.85 19.93
N LYS A 205 -2.85 0.58 20.26
CA LYS A 205 -1.74 -0.38 20.45
C LYS A 205 -0.93 -0.55 19.15
N GLU A 206 -1.60 -0.76 18.01
CA GLU A 206 -0.92 -0.98 16.74
C GLU A 206 -0.19 0.28 16.28
N MET A 207 -0.79 1.47 16.42
CA MET A 207 -0.11 2.72 16.10
C MET A 207 1.09 2.97 17.03
N SER A 208 1.00 2.61 18.31
CA SER A 208 2.14 2.68 19.24
C SER A 208 3.27 1.72 18.85
N ARG A 209 2.95 0.52 18.34
CA ARG A 209 3.95 -0.41 17.80
C ARG A 209 4.66 0.19 16.58
N ILE A 210 3.90 0.83 15.70
CA ILE A 210 4.43 1.45 14.47
C ILE A 210 5.31 2.66 14.80
N THR A 211 4.87 3.57 15.67
CA THR A 211 5.67 4.77 16.03
C THR A 211 6.99 4.37 16.70
N ARG A 212 6.96 3.37 17.58
CA ARG A 212 8.16 2.80 18.18
C ARG A 212 9.08 2.17 17.13
N PHE A 213 8.52 1.41 16.20
CA PHE A 213 9.28 0.83 15.09
C PHE A 213 9.92 1.89 14.21
N LEU A 214 9.23 3.00 13.92
CA LEU A 214 9.74 4.09 13.09
C LEU A 214 10.68 5.03 13.85
N GLY A 215 10.66 5.03 15.18
CA GLY A 215 11.43 5.97 16.01
C GLY A 215 10.90 7.40 15.87
N ILE A 216 9.58 7.55 15.88
CA ILE A 216 8.87 8.84 15.84
C ILE A 216 8.02 9.00 17.11
N ASP A 217 7.60 10.23 17.38
CA ASP A 217 6.78 10.54 18.54
C ASP A 217 5.44 9.77 18.51
N PRO A 218 4.87 9.43 19.66
CA PRO A 218 3.54 8.82 19.72
C PRO A 218 2.46 9.70 19.09
N TYR A 219 1.43 9.07 18.55
CA TYR A 219 0.23 9.81 18.15
C TYR A 219 -0.47 10.36 19.39
N PRO A 220 -0.99 11.61 19.34
CA PRO A 220 -1.94 12.08 20.33
C PRO A 220 -3.19 11.18 20.33
N ASP A 221 -3.69 10.82 21.51
CA ASP A 221 -4.85 9.91 21.65
C ASP A 221 -6.10 10.43 20.93
N GLU A 222 -6.25 11.74 20.82
CA GLU A 222 -7.35 12.38 20.09
C GLU A 222 -7.40 12.01 18.62
N PHE A 223 -6.25 11.81 17.95
CA PHE A 223 -6.20 11.43 16.52
C PHE A 223 -6.78 10.06 16.23
N LEU A 224 -6.77 9.17 17.22
CA LEU A 224 -7.27 7.80 17.06
C LEU A 224 -8.78 7.70 17.31
N ARG A 225 -9.37 8.75 17.93
CA ARG A 225 -10.81 8.84 18.23
C ARG A 225 -11.59 9.57 17.14
N GLU A 226 -10.91 10.25 16.23
CA GLU A 226 -11.56 10.93 15.12
C GLU A 226 -11.98 9.95 14.03
N SER A 227 -13.16 10.19 13.44
CA SER A 227 -13.59 9.42 12.27
C SER A 227 -12.60 9.61 11.11
N LEU A 228 -12.18 8.51 10.51
CA LEU A 228 -11.28 8.50 9.37
C LEU A 228 -12.09 8.47 8.08
N PRO A 229 -11.69 9.20 7.03
CA PRO A 229 -12.24 9.02 5.71
C PRO A 229 -11.79 7.66 5.15
N VAL A 230 -12.40 6.59 5.67
CA VAL A 230 -12.22 5.26 5.12
C VAL A 230 -13.19 5.14 3.96
N HIS A 231 -12.72 4.73 2.79
CA HIS A 231 -13.58 4.38 1.67
C HIS A 231 -14.37 3.10 2.00
N ASN A 232 -15.38 3.25 2.87
CA ASN A 232 -16.49 2.31 2.94
C ASN A 232 -17.35 2.45 1.69
N ALA A 233 -18.29 1.55 1.49
CA ALA A 233 -19.16 1.56 0.32
C ALA A 233 -20.00 2.85 0.18
N THR A 234 -20.14 3.63 1.26
CA THR A 234 -20.93 4.86 1.34
C THR A 234 -20.10 6.13 1.19
N GLY A 235 -18.75 6.04 1.26
CA GLY A 235 -17.88 7.23 1.24
C GLY A 235 -17.92 8.08 2.52
N GLU A 236 -18.70 7.71 3.53
CA GLU A 236 -18.84 8.42 4.78
C GLU A 236 -17.63 8.18 5.71
N PRO A 237 -17.17 9.19 6.45
CA PRO A 237 -16.18 9.01 7.50
C PRO A 237 -16.69 8.02 8.55
N SER A 238 -15.92 7.01 8.89
CA SER A 238 -16.29 6.05 9.92
C SER A 238 -15.15 5.84 10.92
N LEU A 239 -15.50 5.45 12.14
CA LEU A 239 -14.55 4.90 13.08
C LEU A 239 -13.92 3.64 12.48
N VAL A 240 -12.70 3.31 12.92
CA VAL A 240 -12.04 2.07 12.54
C VAL A 240 -12.94 0.91 12.93
N LYS A 241 -13.38 0.13 11.95
CA LYS A 241 -14.28 -1.01 12.14
C LYS A 241 -13.81 -2.20 11.32
N ASP A 242 -13.88 -3.38 11.93
CA ASP A 242 -13.66 -4.63 11.20
C ASP A 242 -14.87 -4.96 10.32
N PHE A 243 -14.60 -5.20 9.05
CA PHE A 243 -15.61 -5.61 8.05
C PHE A 243 -15.45 -7.07 7.62
N ASN A 244 -14.66 -7.88 8.34
CA ASN A 244 -14.43 -9.28 7.97
C ASN A 244 -15.68 -10.12 8.11
N GLU A 245 -16.42 -9.96 9.23
CA GLU A 245 -17.68 -10.68 9.46
C GLU A 245 -18.66 -10.43 8.32
N SER A 246 -18.94 -9.18 8.00
CA SER A 246 -19.84 -8.83 6.89
C SER A 246 -19.35 -9.29 5.51
N SER A 247 -18.07 -9.54 5.34
CA SER A 247 -17.54 -10.14 4.11
C SER A 247 -17.75 -11.65 4.09
N LEU A 248 -17.59 -12.30 5.26
CA LEU A 248 -17.81 -13.74 5.40
C LEU A 248 -19.27 -14.11 5.17
N GLU A 249 -20.22 -13.33 5.70
CA GLU A 249 -21.67 -13.53 5.51
C GLU A 249 -22.11 -13.51 4.03
N ARG A 250 -21.33 -12.85 3.15
CA ARG A 250 -21.61 -12.79 1.70
C ARG A 250 -21.04 -13.95 0.90
N LEU A 251 -20.31 -14.85 1.55
CA LEU A 251 -19.71 -16.02 0.90
C LEU A 251 -20.61 -17.24 1.09
N SER A 252 -20.77 -18.02 0.03
CA SER A 252 -21.36 -19.34 0.11
C SER A 252 -20.41 -20.36 0.71
N ALA A 253 -20.91 -21.53 1.13
CA ALA A 253 -20.06 -22.62 1.61
C ALA A 253 -19.05 -23.07 0.53
N ASP A 254 -19.40 -23.03 -0.76
CA ASP A 254 -18.50 -23.35 -1.87
C ASP A 254 -17.41 -22.29 -2.06
N ASP A 255 -17.76 -21.01 -1.88
CA ASP A 255 -16.77 -19.92 -1.87
C ASP A 255 -15.74 -20.10 -0.76
N ILE A 256 -16.21 -20.43 0.44
CA ILE A 256 -15.36 -20.68 1.62
C ILE A 256 -14.41 -21.83 1.34
N ARG A 257 -14.91 -22.98 0.89
CA ARG A 257 -14.08 -24.13 0.50
C ARG A 257 -13.05 -23.76 -0.56
N THR A 258 -13.45 -23.03 -1.60
CA THR A 258 -12.55 -22.58 -2.67
C THR A 258 -11.41 -21.71 -2.12
N ILE A 259 -11.71 -20.80 -1.19
CA ILE A 259 -10.70 -19.94 -0.56
C ILE A 259 -9.73 -20.78 0.27
N GLU A 260 -10.24 -21.73 1.05
CA GLU A 260 -9.43 -22.57 1.92
C GLU A 260 -8.53 -23.54 1.15
N ASP A 261 -9.05 -24.13 0.08
CA ASP A 261 -8.28 -25.01 -0.80
C ASP A 261 -7.11 -24.29 -1.47
N VAL A 262 -7.34 -23.05 -1.89
CA VAL A 262 -6.32 -22.23 -2.57
C VAL A 262 -5.36 -21.56 -1.60
N SER A 263 -5.82 -21.17 -0.43
CA SER A 263 -5.08 -20.26 0.47
C SER A 263 -4.57 -20.94 1.74
N GLY A 264 -4.93 -22.18 2.01
CA GLY A 264 -4.78 -22.82 3.32
C GLY A 264 -3.35 -22.87 3.87
N ASP A 265 -2.33 -23.04 3.02
CA ASP A 265 -0.93 -23.01 3.43
C ASP A 265 -0.50 -21.62 3.92
N VAL A 266 -0.89 -20.56 3.20
CA VAL A 266 -0.57 -19.17 3.57
C VAL A 266 -1.43 -18.72 4.76
N MET A 267 -2.69 -19.18 4.85
CA MET A 267 -3.54 -18.96 6.03
C MET A 267 -2.87 -19.46 7.29
N ARG A 268 -2.38 -20.71 7.29
CA ARG A 268 -1.65 -21.29 8.43
C ARG A 268 -0.39 -20.49 8.79
N ARG A 269 0.41 -20.09 7.79
CA ARG A 269 1.61 -19.25 8.03
C ARG A 269 1.28 -17.92 8.67
N LEU A 270 0.10 -17.36 8.40
CA LEU A 270 -0.36 -16.08 8.91
C LEU A 270 -1.20 -16.20 10.19
N GLY A 271 -1.62 -17.40 10.58
CA GLY A 271 -2.44 -17.67 11.77
C GLY A 271 -3.93 -17.42 11.57
N TYR A 272 -4.41 -17.42 10.31
CA TYR A 272 -5.85 -17.34 10.02
C TYR A 272 -6.53 -18.69 10.23
N ALA A 273 -7.66 -18.66 10.95
CA ALA A 273 -8.51 -19.82 11.15
C ALA A 273 -9.27 -20.18 9.87
N PHE A 274 -9.60 -21.46 9.75
CA PHE A 274 -10.50 -21.97 8.71
C PHE A 274 -11.94 -21.77 9.17
N ALA A 275 -12.82 -21.35 8.27
CA ALA A 275 -14.22 -21.11 8.57
C ALA A 275 -15.09 -22.36 8.34
N SER A 276 -14.58 -23.37 7.59
CA SER A 276 -15.31 -24.62 7.33
C SER A 276 -15.21 -25.62 8.48
N GLY A 277 -14.39 -25.34 9.53
CA GLY A 277 -14.15 -26.24 10.61
C GLY A 277 -13.78 -26.38 11.71
#